data_ff28f20a38f277a61098f9f298cc5e76
#
_entry.id   ff28f20a38f277a61098f9f298cc5e76
#
_cell.length_a   1.000
_cell.length_b   1.000
_cell.length_c   1.000
_cell.angle_alpha   90.00
_cell.angle_beta   90.00
_cell.angle_gamma   90.00
#
_symmetry.space_group_name_H-M   'P 1'
#
loop_
_entity.id
_entity.type
_entity.pdbx_description
1 polymer ?
#
loop_
_entity_poly.entity_id
_entity_poly.type
_entity_poly.pdbx_seq_one_letter_code
_entity_poly.pdbx_strand_id
1 'polypeptide(L)'
;KEYLENIDNSYTVYKHNQYRLELMLQDAGRSGDIQNLIKLHSIPLHGTEGVLARDKLRSLKNHAHITNVLASRAAISMGVSYEQVYRLSDKLFIAVEDCTSCKDALAMRFEISQAFTMQVKEYQELNADNTNFKVKMAINYIKRNVFSKISVEDIAFEVGLNKDYLQRLFKKETN
;
A
#
# COMPACT_ATOMS: atom_id res chain seq x y z
N LYS A 1 -16.69 27.17 -10.04
CA LYS A 1 -17.54 27.49 -8.88
C LYS A 1 -18.78 26.60 -8.85
N GLU A 2 -19.53 26.50 -9.95
CA GLU A 2 -20.74 25.66 -10.08
C GLU A 2 -20.51 24.16 -9.80
N TYR A 3 -19.31 23.67 -10.08
CA TYR A 3 -18.92 22.28 -9.81
C TYR A 3 -18.79 21.96 -8.31
N LEU A 4 -18.37 22.93 -7.49
CA LEU A 4 -18.22 22.76 -6.04
C LEU A 4 -19.54 22.97 -5.29
N GLU A 5 -20.45 23.76 -5.83
CA GLU A 5 -21.77 24.01 -5.24
C GLU A 5 -22.72 22.80 -5.37
N ASN A 6 -22.53 21.95 -6.39
CA ASN A 6 -23.29 20.71 -6.57
C ASN A 6 -22.83 19.54 -5.67
N ILE A 7 -21.68 19.67 -4.98
CA ILE A 7 -21.18 18.64 -4.05
C ILE A 7 -22.01 18.66 -2.75
N ASP A 8 -22.53 19.82 -2.35
CA ASP A 8 -23.18 20.00 -1.05
C ASP A 8 -24.61 19.41 -0.96
N ASN A 9 -25.27 19.18 -2.10
CA ASN A 9 -26.67 18.73 -2.11
C ASN A 9 -26.88 17.21 -2.22
N SER A 10 -25.81 16.40 -2.30
CA SER A 10 -25.88 14.94 -2.43
C SER A 10 -25.46 14.19 -1.16
N TYR A 11 -25.58 14.78 0.02
CA TYR A 11 -25.42 14.05 1.30
C TYR A 11 -26.53 13.02 1.55
N THR A 12 -26.98 12.34 0.51
CA THR A 12 -27.82 11.16 0.66
C THR A 12 -26.95 9.93 0.85
N VAL A 13 -26.74 9.57 2.13
CA VAL A 13 -26.58 8.18 2.63
C VAL A 13 -25.54 7.28 1.91
N TYR A 14 -24.56 7.79 1.17
CA TYR A 14 -23.49 6.95 0.64
C TYR A 14 -22.41 6.75 1.69
N LYS A 15 -22.43 5.59 2.31
CA LYS A 15 -21.35 5.19 3.21
C LYS A 15 -20.18 4.69 2.36
N HIS A 16 -19.12 5.49 2.26
CA HIS A 16 -17.87 5.05 1.61
C HIS A 16 -17.28 3.82 2.30
N ASN A 17 -16.46 3.08 1.55
CA ASN A 17 -15.68 1.99 2.12
C ASN A 17 -14.83 2.50 3.29
N GLN A 18 -14.65 1.63 4.30
CA GLN A 18 -13.94 2.03 5.50
C GLN A 18 -12.46 2.29 5.18
N TYR A 19 -11.96 3.46 5.53
CA TYR A 19 -10.54 3.84 5.41
C TYR A 19 -9.61 2.83 6.10
N ARG A 20 -10.09 2.16 7.15
CA ARG A 20 -9.35 1.09 7.83
C ARG A 20 -8.93 -0.04 6.89
N LEU A 21 -9.79 -0.45 5.95
CA LEU A 21 -9.45 -1.49 4.98
C LEU A 21 -8.34 -1.03 4.03
N GLU A 22 -8.38 0.23 3.59
CA GLU A 22 -7.31 0.80 2.77
C GLU A 22 -5.97 0.78 3.51
N LEU A 23 -5.94 1.15 4.78
CA LEU A 23 -4.73 1.08 5.61
C LEU A 23 -4.21 -0.35 5.74
N MET A 24 -5.08 -1.32 5.97
CA MET A 24 -4.70 -2.74 6.07
C MET A 24 -4.11 -3.27 4.75
N LEU A 25 -4.67 -2.88 3.60
CA LEU A 25 -4.14 -3.23 2.28
C LEU A 25 -2.75 -2.60 2.04
N GLN A 26 -2.58 -1.32 2.41
CA GLN A 26 -1.28 -0.65 2.32
C GLN A 26 -0.25 -1.31 3.25
N ASP A 27 -0.63 -1.72 4.45
CA ASP A 27 0.28 -2.39 5.38
C ASP A 27 0.66 -3.79 4.91
N ALA A 28 -0.27 -4.57 4.34
CA ALA A 28 0.05 -5.84 3.68
C ALA A 28 1.05 -5.63 2.53
N GLY A 29 0.84 -4.57 1.71
CA GLY A 29 1.77 -4.18 0.66
C GLY A 29 3.17 -3.84 1.17
N ARG A 30 3.27 -3.05 2.23
CA ARG A 30 4.54 -2.66 2.84
C ARG A 30 5.27 -3.82 3.51
N SER A 31 4.53 -4.75 4.11
CA SER A 31 5.13 -5.95 4.75
C SER A 31 5.53 -7.04 3.76
N GLY A 32 5.16 -6.93 2.49
CA GLY A 32 5.37 -8.00 1.51
C GLY A 32 4.48 -9.22 1.75
N ASP A 33 3.41 -9.07 2.55
CA ASP A 33 2.52 -10.17 2.95
C ASP A 33 1.43 -10.43 1.89
N ILE A 34 1.80 -11.21 0.88
CA ILE A 34 0.89 -11.62 -0.21
C ILE A 34 -0.33 -12.38 0.32
N GLN A 35 -0.18 -13.22 1.34
CA GLN A 35 -1.28 -14.04 1.86
C GLN A 35 -2.33 -13.15 2.55
N ASN A 36 -1.88 -12.18 3.33
CA ASN A 36 -2.76 -11.21 3.95
C ASN A 36 -3.41 -10.29 2.90
N LEU A 37 -2.66 -9.86 1.88
CA LEU A 37 -3.20 -9.07 0.77
C LEU A 37 -4.37 -9.80 0.08
N ILE A 38 -4.22 -11.09 -0.24
CA ILE A 38 -5.28 -11.91 -0.84
C ILE A 38 -6.50 -11.98 0.08
N LYS A 39 -6.30 -12.22 1.38
CA LYS A 39 -7.39 -12.26 2.36
C LYS A 39 -8.15 -10.94 2.42
N LEU A 40 -7.44 -9.82 2.45
CA LEU A 40 -8.04 -8.49 2.52
C LEU A 40 -8.84 -8.15 1.27
N HIS A 41 -8.36 -8.53 0.08
CA HIS A 41 -9.11 -8.36 -1.18
C HIS A 41 -10.36 -9.24 -1.28
N SER A 42 -10.45 -10.32 -0.53
CA SER A 42 -11.65 -11.19 -0.48
C SER A 42 -12.71 -10.71 0.52
N ILE A 43 -12.42 -9.68 1.33
CA ILE A 43 -13.39 -9.13 2.28
C ILE A 43 -14.49 -8.39 1.49
N PRO A 44 -15.78 -8.73 1.72
CA PRO A 44 -16.89 -8.00 1.11
C PRO A 44 -16.86 -6.52 1.50
N LEU A 45 -16.95 -5.64 0.52
CA LEU A 45 -17.04 -4.20 0.75
C LEU A 45 -18.45 -3.84 1.23
N HIS A 46 -18.55 -3.20 2.39
CA HIS A 46 -19.83 -2.76 2.97
C HIS A 46 -20.20 -1.31 2.62
N GLY A 47 -19.42 -0.68 1.78
CA GLY A 47 -19.62 0.69 1.31
C GLY A 47 -19.69 0.79 -0.20
N THR A 48 -19.93 1.99 -0.68
CA THR A 48 -19.88 2.31 -2.11
C THR A 48 -18.51 2.94 -2.46
N GLU A 49 -18.00 2.56 -3.62
CA GLU A 49 -16.83 3.25 -4.17
C GLU A 49 -17.24 4.63 -4.70
N GLY A 50 -16.38 5.61 -4.56
CA GLY A 50 -16.58 6.93 -5.14
C GLY A 50 -16.71 6.86 -6.66
N VAL A 51 -17.60 7.67 -7.23
CA VAL A 51 -17.72 7.80 -8.70
C VAL A 51 -16.71 8.82 -9.19
N LEU A 52 -15.67 8.35 -9.88
CA LEU A 52 -14.53 9.18 -10.32
C LEU A 52 -14.63 9.60 -11.81
N ALA A 53 -15.65 9.13 -12.52
CA ALA A 53 -15.99 9.54 -13.87
C ALA A 53 -17.46 9.21 -14.18
N ARG A 54 -18.04 9.88 -15.19
CA ARG A 54 -19.41 9.60 -15.64
C ARG A 54 -19.55 8.20 -16.24
N ASP A 55 -18.56 7.79 -17.03
CA ASP A 55 -18.46 6.42 -17.55
C ASP A 55 -17.94 5.47 -16.47
N LYS A 56 -18.60 4.31 -16.34
CA LYS A 56 -18.28 3.34 -15.27
C LYS A 56 -16.92 2.70 -15.46
N LEU A 57 -16.55 2.34 -16.69
CA LEU A 57 -15.25 1.74 -16.97
C LEU A 57 -14.15 2.76 -16.69
N ARG A 58 -14.34 4.02 -17.11
CA ARG A 58 -13.39 5.10 -16.83
C ARG A 58 -13.25 5.36 -15.32
N SER A 59 -14.35 5.31 -14.56
CA SER A 59 -14.30 5.43 -13.09
C SER A 59 -13.45 4.33 -12.46
N LEU A 60 -13.61 3.08 -12.91
CA LEU A 60 -12.83 1.94 -12.40
C LEU A 60 -11.35 2.03 -12.78
N LYS A 61 -11.03 2.49 -14.01
CA LYS A 61 -9.65 2.77 -14.40
C LYS A 61 -9.01 3.84 -13.52
N ASN A 62 -9.74 4.91 -13.19
CA ASN A 62 -9.25 5.94 -12.27
C ASN A 62 -8.92 5.35 -10.87
N HIS A 63 -9.75 4.46 -10.35
CA HIS A 63 -9.45 3.74 -9.11
C HIS A 63 -8.19 2.87 -9.23
N ALA A 64 -8.00 2.16 -10.35
CA ALA A 64 -6.80 1.36 -10.59
C ALA A 64 -5.54 2.24 -10.66
N HIS A 65 -5.61 3.42 -11.30
CA HIS A 65 -4.51 4.39 -11.32
C HIS A 65 -4.17 4.90 -9.92
N ILE A 66 -5.17 5.21 -9.09
CA ILE A 66 -4.94 5.60 -7.69
C ILE A 66 -4.26 4.46 -6.93
N THR A 67 -4.71 3.22 -7.11
CA THR A 67 -4.07 2.04 -6.51
C THR A 67 -2.60 1.93 -6.94
N ASN A 68 -2.30 2.13 -8.24
CA ASN A 68 -0.93 2.11 -8.76
C ASN A 68 -0.05 3.16 -8.05
N VAL A 69 -0.52 4.39 -7.92
CA VAL A 69 0.22 5.44 -7.23
C VAL A 69 0.47 5.09 -5.77
N LEU A 70 -0.56 4.68 -5.02
CA LEU A 70 -0.44 4.37 -3.60
C LEU A 70 0.48 3.18 -3.33
N ALA A 71 0.32 2.09 -4.09
CA ALA A 71 1.13 0.88 -3.95
C ALA A 71 2.59 1.11 -4.36
N SER A 72 2.84 1.88 -5.43
CA SER A 72 4.20 2.24 -5.84
C SER A 72 4.92 3.07 -4.77
N ARG A 73 4.27 4.04 -4.15
CA ARG A 73 4.86 4.85 -3.07
C ARG A 73 5.08 4.01 -1.81
N ALA A 74 4.19 3.06 -1.51
CA ALA A 74 4.40 2.09 -0.44
C ALA A 74 5.68 1.27 -0.67
N ALA A 75 5.89 0.73 -1.87
CA ALA A 75 7.10 -0.03 -2.22
C ALA A 75 8.39 0.79 -2.08
N ILE A 76 8.41 2.04 -2.59
CA ILE A 76 9.56 2.95 -2.42
C ILE A 76 9.84 3.21 -0.93
N SER A 77 8.81 3.41 -0.11
CA SER A 77 8.98 3.66 1.33
C SER A 77 9.62 2.49 2.07
N MET A 78 9.52 1.29 1.51
CA MET A 78 10.14 0.07 2.04
C MET A 78 11.57 -0.14 1.53
N GLY A 79 12.08 0.76 0.69
CA GLY A 79 13.46 0.76 0.20
C GLY A 79 13.65 0.11 -1.17
N VAL A 80 12.59 -0.34 -1.83
CA VAL A 80 12.69 -0.78 -3.23
C VAL A 80 13.13 0.40 -4.09
N SER A 81 14.06 0.15 -5.03
CA SER A 81 14.58 1.20 -5.91
C SER A 81 13.45 1.93 -6.64
N TYR A 82 13.42 3.26 -6.53
CA TYR A 82 12.40 4.09 -7.20
C TYR A 82 12.39 3.85 -8.72
N GLU A 83 13.54 3.60 -9.33
CA GLU A 83 13.67 3.32 -10.75
C GLU A 83 12.94 2.00 -11.14
N GLN A 84 13.12 0.94 -10.34
CA GLN A 84 12.42 -0.33 -10.55
C GLN A 84 10.91 -0.17 -10.36
N VAL A 85 10.52 0.55 -9.32
CA VAL A 85 9.09 0.81 -9.01
C VAL A 85 8.44 1.63 -10.12
N TYR A 86 9.08 2.68 -10.62
CA TYR A 86 8.52 3.51 -11.68
C TYR A 86 8.39 2.75 -13.01
N ARG A 87 9.38 1.94 -13.39
CA ARG A 87 9.27 1.07 -14.58
C ARG A 87 8.09 0.11 -14.51
N LEU A 88 7.82 -0.46 -13.34
CA LEU A 88 6.64 -1.30 -13.14
C LEU A 88 5.36 -0.46 -13.18
N SER A 89 5.35 0.67 -12.48
CA SER A 89 4.22 1.59 -12.44
C SER A 89 3.80 2.04 -13.85
N ASP A 90 4.75 2.42 -14.71
CA ASP A 90 4.47 2.87 -16.09
C ASP A 90 3.81 1.76 -16.91
N LYS A 91 4.30 0.52 -16.81
CA LYS A 91 3.67 -0.64 -17.47
C LYS A 91 2.24 -0.87 -16.99
N LEU A 92 2.02 -0.74 -15.67
CA LEU A 92 0.70 -0.95 -15.08
C LEU A 92 -0.27 0.18 -15.45
N PHE A 93 0.20 1.43 -15.63
CA PHE A 93 -0.63 2.51 -16.15
C PHE A 93 -1.15 2.18 -17.56
N ILE A 94 -0.29 1.69 -18.45
CA ILE A 94 -0.66 1.28 -19.80
C ILE A 94 -1.64 0.11 -19.74
N ALA A 95 -1.36 -0.92 -18.93
CA ALA A 95 -2.24 -2.07 -18.80
C ALA A 95 -3.64 -1.70 -18.29
N VAL A 96 -3.77 -0.72 -17.41
CA VAL A 96 -5.07 -0.18 -16.98
C VAL A 96 -5.80 0.49 -18.15
N GLU A 97 -5.08 1.27 -19.00
CA GLU A 97 -5.71 1.89 -20.16
C GLU A 97 -6.16 0.86 -21.20
N ASP A 98 -5.48 -0.26 -21.33
CA ASP A 98 -5.83 -1.36 -22.23
C ASP A 98 -7.05 -2.17 -21.77
N CYS A 99 -7.52 -2.02 -20.53
CA CYS A 99 -8.73 -2.68 -20.06
C CYS A 99 -9.96 -2.22 -20.89
N THR A 100 -10.69 -3.18 -21.43
CA THR A 100 -11.90 -2.92 -22.25
C THR A 100 -13.20 -3.23 -21.51
N SER A 101 -13.12 -3.88 -20.34
CA SER A 101 -14.29 -4.21 -19.53
C SER A 101 -14.16 -3.75 -18.07
N CYS A 102 -15.30 -3.53 -17.43
CA CYS A 102 -15.34 -3.23 -15.98
C CYS A 102 -14.74 -4.35 -15.14
N LYS A 103 -14.87 -5.60 -15.59
CA LYS A 103 -14.31 -6.77 -14.89
C LYS A 103 -12.79 -6.71 -14.89
N ASP A 104 -12.17 -6.41 -16.05
CA ASP A 104 -10.72 -6.32 -16.18
C ASP A 104 -10.16 -5.16 -15.35
N ALA A 105 -10.82 -3.98 -15.42
CA ALA A 105 -10.42 -2.82 -14.63
C ALA A 105 -10.51 -3.05 -13.10
N LEU A 106 -11.48 -3.85 -12.65
CA LEU A 106 -11.57 -4.27 -11.25
C LEU A 106 -10.44 -5.25 -10.87
N ALA A 107 -10.15 -6.23 -11.73
CA ALA A 107 -9.09 -7.20 -11.51
C ALA A 107 -7.71 -6.50 -11.42
N MET A 108 -7.46 -5.51 -12.28
CA MET A 108 -6.23 -4.73 -12.29
C MET A 108 -5.86 -4.12 -10.93
N ARG A 109 -6.83 -3.74 -10.10
CA ARG A 109 -6.55 -3.19 -8.76
C ARG A 109 -5.84 -4.21 -7.87
N PHE A 110 -6.29 -5.46 -7.92
CA PHE A 110 -5.64 -6.55 -7.18
C PHE A 110 -4.26 -6.86 -7.76
N GLU A 111 -4.16 -6.99 -9.09
CA GLU A 111 -2.91 -7.29 -9.79
C GLU A 111 -1.83 -6.22 -9.52
N ILE A 112 -2.20 -4.94 -9.54
CA ILE A 112 -1.32 -3.82 -9.17
C ILE A 112 -0.81 -3.97 -7.73
N SER A 113 -1.73 -4.17 -6.79
CA SER A 113 -1.38 -4.32 -5.37
C SER A 113 -0.45 -5.51 -5.17
N GLN A 114 -0.75 -6.65 -5.81
CA GLN A 114 0.04 -7.86 -5.75
C GLN A 114 1.44 -7.67 -6.33
N ALA A 115 1.56 -7.02 -7.49
CA ALA A 115 2.84 -6.80 -8.18
C ALA A 115 3.81 -5.98 -7.31
N PHE A 116 3.36 -4.90 -6.69
CA PHE A 116 4.21 -4.11 -5.80
C PHE A 116 4.49 -4.82 -4.47
N THR A 117 3.53 -5.57 -3.93
CA THR A 117 3.75 -6.37 -2.73
C THR A 117 4.82 -7.45 -2.97
N MET A 118 4.83 -8.06 -4.15
CA MET A 118 5.88 -9.01 -4.55
C MET A 118 7.24 -8.34 -4.65
N GLN A 119 7.35 -7.16 -5.27
CA GLN A 119 8.62 -6.40 -5.30
C GLN A 119 9.14 -6.12 -3.88
N VAL A 120 8.27 -5.73 -2.96
CA VAL A 120 8.66 -5.49 -1.57
C VAL A 120 9.16 -6.78 -0.93
N LYS A 121 8.44 -7.88 -1.11
CA LYS A 121 8.83 -9.20 -0.59
C LYS A 121 10.20 -9.63 -1.11
N GLU A 122 10.41 -9.59 -2.42
CA GLU A 122 11.69 -9.93 -3.05
C GLU A 122 12.83 -9.05 -2.52
N TYR A 123 12.59 -7.75 -2.39
CA TYR A 123 13.56 -6.82 -1.82
C TYR A 123 13.90 -7.14 -0.37
N GLN A 124 12.91 -7.52 0.45
CA GLN A 124 13.12 -7.93 1.83
C GLN A 124 13.92 -9.23 1.92
N GLU A 125 13.59 -10.23 1.10
CA GLU A 125 14.30 -11.51 1.05
C GLU A 125 15.78 -11.32 0.67
N LEU A 126 16.05 -10.51 -0.35
CA LEU A 126 17.42 -10.19 -0.79
C LEU A 126 18.24 -9.42 0.26
N ASN A 127 17.58 -8.73 1.18
CA ASN A 127 18.21 -7.91 2.21
C ASN A 127 18.01 -8.47 3.64
N ALA A 128 17.54 -9.71 3.77
CA ALA A 128 17.18 -10.30 5.07
C ALA A 128 18.34 -10.29 6.07
N ASP A 129 19.58 -10.48 5.60
CA ASP A 129 20.79 -10.49 6.42
C ASP A 129 21.45 -9.11 6.57
N ASN A 130 20.90 -8.09 5.88
CA ASN A 130 21.47 -6.74 5.91
C ASN A 130 20.98 -5.99 7.16
N THR A 131 21.90 -5.77 8.12
CA THR A 131 21.61 -5.09 9.39
C THR A 131 21.12 -3.65 9.19
N ASN A 132 21.66 -2.94 8.22
CA ASN A 132 21.22 -1.59 7.85
C ASN A 132 19.77 -1.57 7.34
N PHE A 133 19.38 -2.58 6.60
CA PHE A 133 17.99 -2.77 6.16
C PHE A 133 17.04 -2.96 7.36
N LYS A 134 17.41 -3.78 8.34
CA LYS A 134 16.60 -4.01 9.55
C LYS A 134 16.42 -2.74 10.38
N VAL A 135 17.42 -1.88 10.46
CA VAL A 135 17.30 -0.56 11.11
C VAL A 135 16.32 0.33 10.34
N LYS A 136 16.40 0.38 9.00
CA LYS A 136 15.43 1.12 8.17
C LYS A 136 13.99 0.62 8.37
N MET A 137 13.80 -0.68 8.43
CA MET A 137 12.50 -1.30 8.73
C MET A 137 11.97 -0.86 10.09
N ALA A 138 12.81 -0.88 11.13
CA ALA A 138 12.45 -0.42 12.48
C ALA A 138 12.03 1.06 12.48
N ILE A 139 12.78 1.92 11.81
CA ILE A 139 12.45 3.35 11.67
C ILE A 139 11.09 3.53 10.96
N ASN A 140 10.84 2.78 9.90
CA ASN A 140 9.58 2.84 9.18
C ASN A 140 8.39 2.36 10.03
N TYR A 141 8.59 1.30 10.83
CA TYR A 141 7.59 0.82 11.77
C TYR A 141 7.24 1.89 12.83
N ILE A 142 8.26 2.53 13.41
CA ILE A 142 8.07 3.63 14.37
C ILE A 142 7.27 4.78 13.72
N LYS A 143 7.65 5.22 12.52
CA LYS A 143 6.98 6.32 11.81
C LYS A 143 5.50 6.04 11.53
N ARG A 144 5.16 4.79 11.17
CA ARG A 144 3.77 4.38 10.92
C ARG A 144 2.92 4.33 12.18
N ASN A 145 3.55 4.07 13.31
CA ASN A 145 2.87 3.87 14.59
C ASN A 145 3.09 5.03 15.58
N VAL A 146 3.46 6.22 15.08
CA VAL A 146 3.81 7.38 15.94
C VAL A 146 2.67 7.83 16.88
N PHE A 147 1.41 7.57 16.50
CA PHE A 147 0.23 7.86 17.32
C PHE A 147 -0.25 6.66 18.15
N SER A 148 0.46 5.52 18.10
CA SER A 148 0.14 4.31 18.82
C SER A 148 1.16 4.08 19.94
N LYS A 149 0.73 3.43 21.02
CA LYS A 149 1.66 2.99 22.07
C LYS A 149 2.39 1.74 21.56
N ILE A 150 3.65 1.89 21.19
CA ILE A 150 4.54 0.79 20.77
C ILE A 150 5.68 0.61 21.76
N SER A 151 6.13 -0.61 21.93
CA SER A 151 7.30 -0.97 22.72
C SER A 151 8.50 -1.32 21.86
N VAL A 152 9.68 -1.37 22.44
CA VAL A 152 10.90 -1.83 21.73
C VAL A 152 10.78 -3.31 21.35
N GLU A 153 10.06 -4.08 22.14
CA GLU A 153 9.72 -5.48 21.88
C GLU A 153 8.88 -5.63 20.60
N ASP A 154 7.88 -4.79 20.41
CA ASP A 154 7.04 -4.79 19.19
C ASP A 154 7.88 -4.47 17.95
N ILE A 155 8.78 -3.49 18.06
CA ILE A 155 9.68 -3.12 16.97
C ILE A 155 10.64 -4.28 16.65
N ALA A 156 11.22 -4.89 17.68
CA ALA A 156 12.15 -5.99 17.53
C ALA A 156 11.49 -7.22 16.90
N PHE A 157 10.26 -7.54 17.30
CA PHE A 157 9.45 -8.59 16.70
C PHE A 157 9.18 -8.33 15.22
N GLU A 158 8.76 -7.10 14.86
CA GLU A 158 8.48 -6.70 13.48
C GLU A 158 9.70 -6.89 12.55
N VAL A 159 10.91 -6.60 13.04
CA VAL A 159 12.14 -6.70 12.22
C VAL A 159 12.88 -8.05 12.39
N GLY A 160 12.31 -8.99 13.13
CA GLY A 160 12.88 -10.31 13.35
C GLY A 160 14.22 -10.28 14.10
N LEU A 161 14.33 -9.42 15.13
CA LEU A 161 15.50 -9.29 16.00
C LEU A 161 15.09 -9.45 17.47
N ASN A 162 16.05 -9.80 18.34
CA ASN A 162 15.82 -9.63 19.76
C ASN A 162 16.02 -8.15 20.18
N LYS A 163 15.38 -7.75 21.27
CA LYS A 163 15.37 -6.39 21.80
C LYS A 163 16.78 -5.81 21.99
N ASP A 164 17.65 -6.55 22.66
CA ASP A 164 18.98 -6.06 23.03
C ASP A 164 19.88 -5.87 21.82
N TYR A 165 19.74 -6.76 20.83
CA TYR A 165 20.47 -6.65 19.57
C TYR A 165 19.95 -5.47 18.74
N LEU A 166 18.64 -5.29 18.66
CA LEU A 166 18.04 -4.13 17.98
C LEU A 166 18.54 -2.81 18.59
N GLN A 167 18.54 -2.68 19.92
CA GLN A 167 19.00 -1.46 20.60
C GLN A 167 20.47 -1.15 20.30
N ARG A 168 21.35 -2.17 20.37
CA ARG A 168 22.78 -2.01 20.02
C ARG A 168 22.97 -1.61 18.55
N LEU A 169 22.22 -2.26 17.67
CA LEU A 169 22.28 -2.00 16.24
C LEU A 169 21.79 -0.58 15.92
N PHE A 170 20.65 -0.19 16.49
CA PHE A 170 20.07 1.13 16.33
C PHE A 170 21.04 2.23 16.79
N LYS A 171 21.63 2.07 17.99
CA LYS A 171 22.63 3.00 18.49
C LYS A 171 23.86 3.11 17.60
N LYS A 172 24.30 1.99 17.00
CA LYS A 172 25.46 1.98 16.09
C LYS A 172 25.18 2.72 14.78
N GLU A 173 23.98 2.61 14.26
CA GLU A 173 23.62 3.13 12.93
C GLU A 173 23.04 4.55 12.93
N THR A 174 22.56 5.02 14.10
CA THR A 174 21.87 6.33 14.23
C THR A 174 22.64 7.34 15.07
N ASN A 175 23.83 7.04 15.50
CA ASN A 175 24.64 7.85 16.42
C ASN A 175 24.99 9.24 15.90
#